data_dbb427e7fd62524bc869b12f7938035c
#
_entry.id   dbb427e7fd62524bc869b12f7938035c
#
_cell.length_a   1.000
_cell.length_b   1.000
_cell.length_c   1.000
_cell.angle_alpha   90.00
_cell.angle_beta   90.00
_cell.angle_gamma   90.00
#
_symmetry.space_group_name_H-M   'P 1'
#
loop_
_entity.id
_entity.type
_entity.pdbx_description
1 polymer ?
#
loop_
_entity_poly.entity_id
_entity_poly.type
_entity_poly.pdbx_seq_one_letter_code
_entity_poly.pdbx_strand_id
1 'polypeptide(L)'
;MNDVPQAIEAVWKLESTRLIAAIARVTNDIGVAEELAQDALVTALEVWPKEGIPENPGAWLMTAAKRRAIDSLRRGRMLVQKHEEITRELEWQQQQLGDALERSLDQVIDDDILRLIFTACHPVLTVEARTALTLRMICGLTTEEIARAFLVPEKTMGQRIFRAKKTLTEAQVPFETPSGEELQRRVASVLTVVYLIFNEGYTATSGEEWMRAALAEEALRLSRMVVRLLPDESEVHALLALIELQASRNAARRGVNGEAVLLPDQDRSLWDRAQIQRGLDALERAQQLGGAAKPYALQAAIAGCHMRAGAAEETEWGEIVTLYDVLLRINQSPIVALNRAVAVGMAQGPAAGLEAVDEAAALAGDFALTGYHLFPSVRGDLLLKMRRFAEARLEVQRAMSMTMNAREQELLAKRLEQIEKAALLAEKDRG
;
A
#
# COMPACT_ATOMS: atom_id res chain seq x y z
N MET A 1 7.81 -31.10 19.73
CA MET A 1 6.33 -31.12 19.85
C MET A 1 5.83 -29.68 19.92
N ASN A 2 5.97 -28.90 18.85
CA ASN A 2 5.59 -27.47 18.97
C ASN A 2 5.23 -26.84 17.63
N ASP A 3 4.55 -27.56 16.74
CA ASP A 3 4.49 -26.98 15.38
C ASP A 3 3.09 -26.91 14.75
N VAL A 4 2.08 -27.51 15.36
CA VAL A 4 0.76 -27.55 14.72
C VAL A 4 0.11 -26.15 14.69
N PRO A 5 0.11 -25.33 15.78
CA PRO A 5 -0.44 -23.99 15.72
C PRO A 5 0.28 -23.06 14.74
N GLN A 6 1.62 -23.12 14.68
CA GLN A 6 2.42 -22.32 13.74
C GLN A 6 2.19 -22.78 12.30
N ALA A 7 2.08 -24.08 12.06
CA ALA A 7 1.75 -24.61 10.75
C ALA A 7 0.33 -24.21 10.31
N ILE A 8 -0.65 -24.20 11.21
CA ILE A 8 -2.01 -23.71 10.94
C ILE A 8 -1.98 -22.22 10.56
N GLU A 9 -1.23 -21.42 11.30
CA GLU A 9 -1.10 -19.99 11.00
C GLU A 9 -0.44 -19.77 9.62
N ALA A 10 0.61 -20.51 9.30
CA ALA A 10 1.26 -20.43 8.00
C ALA A 10 0.31 -20.83 6.85
N VAL A 11 -0.44 -21.92 7.01
CA VAL A 11 -1.46 -22.37 6.04
C VAL A 11 -2.55 -21.30 5.90
N TRP A 12 -3.02 -20.73 7.01
CA TRP A 12 -4.03 -19.69 6.97
C TRP A 12 -3.56 -18.44 6.20
N LYS A 13 -2.35 -17.98 6.43
CA LYS A 13 -1.76 -16.83 5.69
C LYS A 13 -1.70 -17.09 4.18
N LEU A 14 -1.47 -18.34 3.77
CA LEU A 14 -1.40 -18.71 2.35
C LEU A 14 -2.77 -18.87 1.70
N GLU A 15 -3.74 -19.43 2.44
CA GLU A 15 -4.99 -19.93 1.84
C GLU A 15 -6.21 -19.04 2.15
N SER A 16 -6.16 -18.17 3.17
CA SER A 16 -7.33 -17.40 3.64
C SER A 16 -7.97 -16.58 2.54
N THR A 17 -7.18 -15.88 1.72
CA THR A 17 -7.69 -15.06 0.62
C THR A 17 -8.46 -15.88 -0.41
N ARG A 18 -7.91 -17.03 -0.80
CA ARG A 18 -8.53 -17.97 -1.74
C ARG A 18 -9.83 -18.54 -1.17
N LEU A 19 -9.80 -18.88 0.11
CA LEU A 19 -10.93 -19.42 0.83
C LEU A 19 -12.08 -18.42 0.89
N ILE A 20 -11.80 -17.19 1.36
CA ILE A 20 -12.78 -16.11 1.44
C ILE A 20 -13.36 -15.79 0.06
N ALA A 21 -12.52 -15.67 -0.98
CA ALA A 21 -12.95 -15.38 -2.34
C ALA A 21 -13.90 -16.46 -2.90
N ALA A 22 -13.54 -17.74 -2.73
CA ALA A 22 -14.37 -18.85 -3.19
C ALA A 22 -15.73 -18.93 -2.45
N ILE A 23 -15.75 -18.63 -1.16
CA ILE A 23 -17.01 -18.62 -0.38
C ILE A 23 -17.85 -17.38 -0.73
N ALA A 24 -17.21 -16.20 -0.93
CA ALA A 24 -17.90 -14.98 -1.33
C ALA A 24 -18.63 -15.13 -2.67
N ARG A 25 -18.06 -15.90 -3.61
CA ARG A 25 -18.77 -16.25 -4.86
C ARG A 25 -20.09 -17.00 -4.62
N VAL A 26 -20.13 -17.85 -3.60
CA VAL A 26 -21.33 -18.65 -3.28
C VAL A 26 -22.33 -17.85 -2.43
N THR A 27 -21.86 -17.05 -1.48
CA THR A 27 -22.68 -16.31 -0.53
C THR A 27 -23.09 -14.92 -1.04
N ASN A 28 -22.38 -14.38 -2.02
CA ASN A 28 -22.46 -12.99 -2.51
C ASN A 28 -22.31 -11.96 -1.38
N ASP A 29 -21.63 -12.33 -0.29
CA ASP A 29 -21.37 -11.48 0.88
C ASP A 29 -19.98 -11.81 1.45
N ILE A 30 -19.06 -10.83 1.41
CA ILE A 30 -17.68 -11.02 1.89
C ILE A 30 -17.59 -11.11 3.42
N GLY A 31 -18.56 -10.53 4.13
CA GLY A 31 -18.65 -10.63 5.60
C GLY A 31 -18.98 -12.05 6.04
N VAL A 32 -20.03 -12.62 5.46
CA VAL A 32 -20.42 -14.02 5.67
C VAL A 32 -19.29 -14.96 5.21
N ALA A 33 -18.65 -14.66 4.09
CA ALA A 33 -17.55 -15.48 3.58
C ALA A 33 -16.37 -15.54 4.56
N GLU A 34 -15.97 -14.41 5.15
CA GLU A 34 -14.91 -14.38 6.15
C GLU A 34 -15.28 -15.17 7.40
N GLU A 35 -16.50 -15.01 7.92
CA GLU A 35 -16.97 -15.76 9.10
C GLU A 35 -16.90 -17.26 8.88
N LEU A 36 -17.40 -17.74 7.74
CA LEU A 36 -17.36 -19.16 7.39
C LEU A 36 -15.92 -19.69 7.16
N ALA A 37 -15.03 -18.86 6.62
CA ALA A 37 -13.62 -19.19 6.49
C ALA A 37 -12.94 -19.29 7.87
N GLN A 38 -13.22 -18.36 8.77
CA GLN A 38 -12.73 -18.41 10.15
C GLN A 38 -13.25 -19.61 10.92
N ASP A 39 -14.52 -19.97 10.75
CA ASP A 39 -15.09 -21.18 11.32
C ASP A 39 -14.37 -22.46 10.84
N ALA A 40 -13.93 -22.49 9.57
CA ALA A 40 -13.13 -23.61 9.07
C ALA A 40 -11.75 -23.65 9.73
N LEU A 41 -11.12 -22.49 9.97
CA LEU A 41 -9.88 -22.37 10.71
C LEU A 41 -10.03 -22.87 12.16
N VAL A 42 -11.10 -22.46 12.85
CA VAL A 42 -11.39 -22.96 14.22
C VAL A 42 -11.49 -24.48 14.23
N THR A 43 -12.14 -25.06 13.22
CA THR A 43 -12.23 -26.53 13.12
C THR A 43 -10.85 -27.16 12.90
N ALA A 44 -9.99 -26.54 12.10
CA ALA A 44 -8.60 -27.03 11.91
C ALA A 44 -7.82 -26.99 13.24
N LEU A 45 -7.98 -25.92 14.04
CA LEU A 45 -7.35 -25.79 15.36
C LEU A 45 -7.82 -26.87 16.35
N GLU A 46 -9.03 -27.38 16.20
CA GLU A 46 -9.58 -28.45 17.05
C GLU A 46 -9.20 -29.86 16.59
N VAL A 47 -9.13 -30.07 15.27
CA VAL A 47 -8.98 -31.40 14.65
C VAL A 47 -7.50 -31.74 14.38
N TRP A 48 -6.72 -30.86 13.77
CA TRP A 48 -5.35 -31.16 13.35
C TRP A 48 -4.38 -31.47 14.49
N PRO A 49 -4.50 -30.91 15.70
CA PRO A 49 -3.67 -31.36 16.83
C PRO A 49 -3.90 -32.83 17.23
N LYS A 50 -5.07 -33.42 16.90
CA LYS A 50 -5.45 -34.77 17.27
C LYS A 50 -5.23 -35.78 16.15
N GLU A 51 -5.54 -35.37 14.91
CA GLU A 51 -5.57 -36.27 13.74
C GLU A 51 -4.37 -36.08 12.82
N GLY A 52 -3.57 -35.03 13.06
CA GLY A 52 -2.46 -34.63 12.18
C GLY A 52 -2.89 -33.61 11.15
N ILE A 53 -1.89 -32.92 10.58
CA ILE A 53 -2.10 -31.98 9.48
C ILE A 53 -2.33 -32.79 8.20
N PRO A 54 -3.42 -32.56 7.43
CA PRO A 54 -3.69 -33.29 6.20
C PRO A 54 -2.61 -33.03 5.14
N GLU A 55 -2.43 -33.94 4.18
CA GLU A 55 -1.47 -33.78 3.08
C GLU A 55 -1.73 -32.53 2.24
N ASN A 56 -3.01 -32.15 2.07
CA ASN A 56 -3.41 -30.90 1.41
C ASN A 56 -4.28 -30.06 2.36
N PRO A 57 -3.64 -29.23 3.21
CA PRO A 57 -4.35 -28.43 4.20
C PRO A 57 -5.32 -27.39 3.58
N GLY A 58 -4.96 -26.78 2.45
CA GLY A 58 -5.79 -25.82 1.73
C GLY A 58 -7.08 -26.45 1.19
N ALA A 59 -7.00 -27.63 0.59
CA ALA A 59 -8.18 -28.36 0.12
C ALA A 59 -9.09 -28.80 1.26
N TRP A 60 -8.52 -29.18 2.40
CA TRP A 60 -9.29 -29.53 3.60
C TRP A 60 -10.08 -28.32 4.14
N LEU A 61 -9.42 -27.17 4.29
CA LEU A 61 -10.06 -25.91 4.70
C LEU A 61 -11.16 -25.50 3.72
N MET A 62 -10.90 -25.60 2.42
CA MET A 62 -11.88 -25.28 1.37
C MET A 62 -13.12 -26.17 1.49
N THR A 63 -12.94 -27.46 1.71
CA THR A 63 -14.05 -28.40 1.88
C THR A 63 -14.85 -28.12 3.14
N ALA A 64 -14.18 -27.85 4.26
CA ALA A 64 -14.82 -27.51 5.53
C ALA A 64 -15.64 -26.21 5.41
N ALA A 65 -15.09 -25.17 4.81
CA ALA A 65 -15.75 -23.88 4.62
C ALA A 65 -16.94 -23.98 3.64
N LYS A 66 -16.80 -24.70 2.52
CA LYS A 66 -17.90 -24.92 1.56
C LYS A 66 -19.07 -25.65 2.17
N ARG A 67 -18.83 -26.71 2.96
CA ARG A 67 -19.91 -27.43 3.68
C ARG A 67 -20.69 -26.47 4.58
N ARG A 68 -19.99 -25.63 5.34
CA ARG A 68 -20.63 -24.61 6.21
C ARG A 68 -21.40 -23.56 5.44
N ALA A 69 -20.88 -23.11 4.28
CA ALA A 69 -21.59 -22.18 3.42
C ALA A 69 -22.91 -22.77 2.90
N ILE A 70 -22.91 -24.00 2.45
CA ILE A 70 -24.11 -24.71 2.00
C ILE A 70 -25.11 -24.87 3.15
N ASP A 71 -24.66 -25.26 4.35
CA ASP A 71 -25.52 -25.41 5.52
C ASP A 71 -26.11 -24.08 6.00
N SER A 72 -25.35 -22.99 5.90
CA SER A 72 -25.83 -21.63 6.21
C SER A 72 -26.90 -21.17 5.21
N LEU A 73 -26.68 -21.40 3.91
CA LEU A 73 -27.65 -21.08 2.88
C LEU A 73 -28.93 -21.91 2.99
N ARG A 74 -28.80 -23.20 3.33
CA ARG A 74 -29.97 -24.08 3.58
C ARG A 74 -30.81 -23.57 4.77
N ARG A 75 -30.14 -23.20 5.87
CA ARG A 75 -30.83 -22.63 7.04
C ARG A 75 -31.52 -21.29 6.72
N GLY A 76 -30.86 -20.40 6.02
CA GLY A 76 -31.44 -19.12 5.57
C GLY A 76 -32.65 -19.31 4.65
N ARG A 77 -32.59 -20.27 3.72
CA ARG A 77 -33.70 -20.59 2.80
C ARG A 77 -34.87 -21.31 3.51
N MET A 78 -34.61 -22.17 4.47
CA MET A 78 -35.69 -22.82 5.27
C MET A 78 -36.47 -21.81 6.11
N LEU A 79 -35.84 -20.70 6.49
CA LEU A 79 -36.56 -19.59 7.19
C LEU A 79 -37.39 -18.74 6.21
N VAL A 80 -37.10 -18.76 4.90
CA VAL A 80 -37.76 -17.94 3.87
C VAL A 80 -38.77 -18.76 3.02
N GLN A 81 -38.61 -20.08 2.89
CA GLN A 81 -39.44 -20.91 2.00
C GLN A 81 -39.93 -22.22 2.66
N LYS A 82 -41.21 -22.25 2.91
CA LYS A 82 -42.04 -23.48 2.96
C LYS A 82 -42.36 -23.91 1.50
N HIS A 83 -41.42 -24.46 0.72
CA HIS A 83 -41.76 -25.15 -0.55
C HIS A 83 -40.63 -26.10 -1.00
N GLU A 84 -41.04 -27.34 -1.29
CA GLU A 84 -40.27 -28.60 -1.38
C GLU A 84 -39.59 -28.95 -2.73
N GLU A 85 -39.50 -28.07 -3.72
CA GLU A 85 -39.11 -28.52 -5.09
C GLU A 85 -37.67 -28.26 -5.57
N ILE A 86 -36.86 -27.49 -4.83
CA ILE A 86 -35.55 -27.04 -5.35
C ILE A 86 -34.37 -27.95 -4.89
N THR A 87 -34.62 -28.91 -4.01
CA THR A 87 -33.54 -29.70 -3.38
C THR A 87 -32.86 -30.71 -4.32
N ARG A 88 -33.55 -31.21 -5.34
CA ARG A 88 -32.99 -32.21 -6.30
C ARG A 88 -32.03 -31.61 -7.35
N GLU A 89 -32.26 -30.42 -7.79
CA GLU A 89 -31.42 -29.76 -8.80
C GLU A 89 -30.03 -29.35 -8.25
N LEU A 90 -29.98 -29.02 -6.95
CA LEU A 90 -28.75 -28.69 -6.27
C LEU A 90 -27.86 -29.89 -5.92
N GLU A 91 -28.45 -31.06 -5.67
CA GLU A 91 -27.71 -32.31 -5.43
C GLU A 91 -27.04 -32.81 -6.71
N TRP A 92 -27.68 -32.66 -7.87
CA TRP A 92 -27.12 -33.02 -9.16
C TRP A 92 -25.99 -32.06 -9.60
N GLN A 93 -26.11 -30.76 -9.35
CA GLN A 93 -25.05 -29.79 -9.55
C GLN A 93 -23.84 -30.00 -8.62
N GLN A 94 -24.02 -30.52 -7.42
CA GLN A 94 -22.96 -30.83 -6.49
C GLN A 94 -22.04 -31.97 -6.96
N GLN A 95 -22.57 -32.98 -7.62
CA GLN A 95 -21.79 -34.11 -8.11
C GLN A 95 -20.98 -33.75 -9.35
N GLN A 96 -21.50 -32.89 -10.23
CA GLN A 96 -20.77 -32.40 -11.40
C GLN A 96 -19.71 -31.34 -11.05
N LEU A 97 -19.91 -30.54 -10.00
CA LEU A 97 -18.96 -29.55 -9.52
C LEU A 97 -17.71 -30.16 -8.88
N GLY A 98 -17.78 -31.36 -8.33
CA GLY A 98 -16.64 -32.04 -7.73
C GLY A 98 -15.54 -32.37 -8.71
N ASP A 99 -15.88 -32.96 -9.84
CA ASP A 99 -14.92 -33.50 -10.83
C ASP A 99 -14.43 -32.44 -11.85
N ALA A 100 -15.21 -31.41 -12.12
CA ALA A 100 -14.83 -30.28 -12.99
C ALA A 100 -13.97 -29.23 -12.24
N LEU A 101 -14.10 -29.17 -10.92
CA LEU A 101 -13.49 -28.16 -10.07
C LEU A 101 -11.97 -28.37 -9.89
N GLU A 102 -11.50 -29.61 -9.88
CA GLU A 102 -10.06 -29.92 -9.75
C GLU A 102 -9.23 -29.49 -10.96
N ARG A 103 -9.84 -29.41 -12.14
CA ARG A 103 -9.14 -29.11 -13.40
C ARG A 103 -9.17 -27.64 -13.84
N SER A 104 -10.00 -26.82 -13.21
CA SER A 104 -10.14 -25.37 -13.53
C SER A 104 -9.77 -24.46 -12.36
N LEU A 105 -9.17 -25.00 -11.31
CA LEU A 105 -9.04 -24.35 -10.02
C LEU A 105 -8.22 -23.05 -10.02
N ASP A 106 -7.14 -22.98 -10.78
CA ASP A 106 -6.24 -21.81 -10.70
C ASP A 106 -6.81 -20.57 -11.39
N GLN A 107 -7.42 -20.70 -12.57
CA GLN A 107 -8.01 -19.56 -13.29
C GLN A 107 -9.29 -19.05 -12.60
N VAL A 108 -10.15 -19.93 -12.12
CA VAL A 108 -11.38 -19.55 -11.41
C VAL A 108 -11.06 -18.89 -10.05
N ILE A 109 -10.00 -19.35 -9.37
CA ILE A 109 -9.57 -18.75 -8.10
C ILE A 109 -9.02 -17.35 -8.29
N ASP A 110 -8.23 -17.10 -9.33
CA ASP A 110 -7.69 -15.78 -9.64
C ASP A 110 -8.81 -14.79 -9.96
N ASP A 111 -9.84 -15.19 -10.70
CA ASP A 111 -11.04 -14.38 -10.94
C ASP A 111 -11.78 -14.05 -9.64
N ASP A 112 -11.95 -15.01 -8.75
CA ASP A 112 -12.62 -14.78 -7.46
C ASP A 112 -11.80 -13.85 -6.55
N ILE A 113 -10.48 -13.96 -6.55
CA ILE A 113 -9.58 -13.04 -5.82
C ILE A 113 -9.71 -11.62 -6.40
N LEU A 114 -9.76 -11.49 -7.72
CA LEU A 114 -9.95 -10.18 -8.36
C LEU A 114 -11.29 -9.55 -7.96
N ARG A 115 -12.38 -10.32 -7.95
CA ARG A 115 -13.70 -9.87 -7.44
C ARG A 115 -13.63 -9.45 -5.98
N LEU A 116 -12.92 -10.21 -5.14
CA LEU A 116 -12.73 -9.87 -3.74
C LEU A 116 -11.97 -8.55 -3.56
N ILE A 117 -10.91 -8.32 -4.34
CA ILE A 117 -10.16 -7.06 -4.36
C ILE A 117 -11.07 -5.90 -4.74
N PHE A 118 -11.82 -6.03 -5.84
CA PHE A 118 -12.74 -4.97 -6.27
C PHE A 118 -13.85 -4.70 -5.25
N THR A 119 -14.33 -5.72 -4.56
CA THR A 119 -15.35 -5.56 -3.52
C THR A 119 -14.76 -4.88 -2.28
N ALA A 120 -13.60 -5.32 -1.78
CA ALA A 120 -12.92 -4.70 -0.64
C ALA A 120 -12.51 -3.23 -0.90
N CYS A 121 -12.16 -2.91 -2.14
CA CYS A 121 -11.78 -1.55 -2.57
C CYS A 121 -12.95 -0.75 -3.15
N HIS A 122 -14.21 -1.13 -2.91
CA HIS A 122 -15.36 -0.46 -3.52
C HIS A 122 -15.48 1.01 -3.12
N PRO A 123 -15.71 1.95 -4.09
CA PRO A 123 -15.78 3.39 -3.81
C PRO A 123 -16.89 3.84 -2.85
N VAL A 124 -17.89 2.99 -2.57
CA VAL A 124 -18.91 3.26 -1.55
C VAL A 124 -18.30 3.36 -0.13
N LEU A 125 -17.14 2.75 0.09
CA LEU A 125 -16.40 2.81 1.33
C LEU A 125 -15.47 4.02 1.36
N THR A 126 -15.20 4.56 2.56
CA THR A 126 -14.12 5.52 2.75
C THR A 126 -12.75 4.89 2.47
N VAL A 127 -11.74 5.70 2.19
CA VAL A 127 -10.39 5.20 1.89
C VAL A 127 -9.82 4.37 3.04
N GLU A 128 -10.02 4.83 4.29
CA GLU A 128 -9.55 4.13 5.50
C GLU A 128 -10.27 2.78 5.68
N ALA A 129 -11.55 2.72 5.34
CA ALA A 129 -12.34 1.49 5.41
C ALA A 129 -11.90 0.49 4.34
N ARG A 130 -11.66 0.96 3.10
CA ARG A 130 -11.11 0.13 2.01
C ARG A 130 -9.73 -0.43 2.39
N THR A 131 -8.85 0.42 2.90
CA THR A 131 -7.49 0.02 3.32
C THR A 131 -7.55 -1.04 4.42
N ALA A 132 -8.34 -0.83 5.48
CA ALA A 132 -8.48 -1.78 6.56
C ALA A 132 -9.07 -3.12 6.08
N LEU A 133 -10.09 -3.07 5.22
CA LEU A 133 -10.74 -4.25 4.68
C LEU A 133 -9.83 -5.04 3.73
N THR A 134 -9.04 -4.35 2.89
CA THR A 134 -8.06 -4.98 2.00
C THR A 134 -6.98 -5.70 2.80
N LEU A 135 -6.40 -5.06 3.81
CA LEU A 135 -5.40 -5.69 4.68
C LEU A 135 -5.99 -6.92 5.39
N ARG A 136 -7.24 -6.86 5.82
CA ARG A 136 -7.92 -7.97 6.47
C ARG A 136 -8.20 -9.13 5.53
N MET A 137 -8.82 -8.86 4.37
CA MET A 137 -9.36 -9.87 3.46
C MET A 137 -8.35 -10.43 2.47
N ILE A 138 -7.43 -9.57 2.00
CA ILE A 138 -6.50 -9.91 0.92
C ILE A 138 -5.08 -10.17 1.46
N CYS A 139 -4.66 -9.40 2.47
CA CYS A 139 -3.35 -9.59 3.09
C CYS A 139 -3.39 -10.56 4.28
N GLY A 140 -4.57 -10.95 4.77
CA GLY A 140 -4.75 -11.92 5.85
C GLY A 140 -4.31 -11.41 7.23
N LEU A 141 -4.11 -10.09 7.39
CA LEU A 141 -3.69 -9.51 8.66
C LEU A 141 -4.81 -9.59 9.70
N THR A 142 -4.44 -9.77 10.96
CA THR A 142 -5.36 -9.69 12.09
C THR A 142 -5.80 -8.24 12.35
N THR A 143 -6.94 -8.07 13.02
CA THR A 143 -7.41 -6.73 13.43
C THR A 143 -6.37 -6.02 14.31
N GLU A 144 -5.68 -6.76 15.19
CA GLU A 144 -4.61 -6.25 16.04
C GLU A 144 -3.40 -5.77 15.22
N GLU A 145 -2.94 -6.56 14.24
CA GLU A 145 -1.83 -6.18 13.36
C GLU A 145 -2.15 -4.90 12.57
N ILE A 146 -3.38 -4.81 12.01
CA ILE A 146 -3.82 -3.61 11.29
C ILE A 146 -3.93 -2.41 12.24
N ALA A 147 -4.50 -2.59 13.43
CA ALA A 147 -4.62 -1.54 14.43
C ALA A 147 -3.25 -0.99 14.86
N ARG A 148 -2.30 -1.89 15.11
CA ARG A 148 -0.90 -1.55 15.43
C ARG A 148 -0.24 -0.78 14.27
N ALA A 149 -0.45 -1.24 13.03
CA ALA A 149 0.12 -0.62 11.85
C ALA A 149 -0.39 0.82 11.62
N PHE A 150 -1.61 1.14 12.04
CA PHE A 150 -2.19 2.47 11.89
C PHE A 150 -2.27 3.27 13.20
N LEU A 151 -1.66 2.77 14.28
CA LEU A 151 -1.62 3.40 15.60
C LEU A 151 -3.02 3.80 16.11
N VAL A 152 -3.99 2.93 15.90
CA VAL A 152 -5.36 3.11 16.42
C VAL A 152 -5.69 1.97 17.39
N PRO A 153 -6.60 2.19 18.37
CA PRO A 153 -7.06 1.10 19.23
C PRO A 153 -7.68 -0.06 18.42
N GLU A 154 -7.40 -1.30 18.81
CA GLU A 154 -7.93 -2.50 18.14
C GLU A 154 -9.46 -2.46 18.03
N LYS A 155 -10.15 -2.04 19.08
CA LYS A 155 -11.62 -1.86 19.08
C LYS A 155 -12.07 -0.90 17.98
N THR A 156 -11.34 0.19 17.74
CA THR A 156 -11.65 1.17 16.67
C THR A 156 -11.46 0.53 15.30
N MET A 157 -10.38 -0.23 15.11
CA MET A 157 -10.12 -0.93 13.84
C MET A 157 -11.18 -2.00 13.59
N GLY A 158 -11.53 -2.80 14.60
CA GLY A 158 -12.59 -3.80 14.50
C GLY A 158 -13.95 -3.18 14.11
N GLN A 159 -14.31 -2.06 14.72
CA GLN A 159 -15.52 -1.32 14.35
C GLN A 159 -15.47 -0.79 12.92
N ARG A 160 -14.30 -0.32 12.44
CA ARG A 160 -14.11 0.15 11.05
C ARG A 160 -14.33 -0.98 10.06
N ILE A 161 -13.71 -2.14 10.29
CA ILE A 161 -13.87 -3.34 9.46
C ILE A 161 -15.33 -3.82 9.46
N PHE A 162 -15.94 -3.90 10.63
CA PHE A 162 -17.35 -4.30 10.78
C PHE A 162 -18.29 -3.38 10.00
N ARG A 163 -18.14 -2.05 10.15
CA ARG A 163 -18.95 -1.06 9.42
C ARG A 163 -18.71 -1.13 7.92
N ALA A 164 -17.47 -1.36 7.48
CA ALA A 164 -17.15 -1.52 6.06
C ALA A 164 -17.93 -2.70 5.44
N LYS A 165 -17.92 -3.88 6.08
CA LYS A 165 -18.69 -5.05 5.65
C LYS A 165 -20.19 -4.74 5.60
N LYS A 166 -20.72 -4.16 6.67
CA LYS A 166 -22.12 -3.78 6.75
C LYS A 166 -22.54 -2.82 5.64
N THR A 167 -21.72 -1.81 5.35
CA THR A 167 -21.96 -0.86 4.25
C THR A 167 -22.02 -1.55 2.89
N LEU A 168 -21.13 -2.52 2.63
CA LEU A 168 -21.15 -3.29 1.37
C LEU A 168 -22.42 -4.12 1.24
N THR A 169 -22.83 -4.80 2.31
CA THR A 169 -24.09 -5.60 2.33
C THR A 169 -25.31 -4.71 2.15
N GLU A 170 -25.41 -3.57 2.88
CA GLU A 170 -26.53 -2.63 2.77
C GLU A 170 -26.62 -1.96 1.39
N ALA A 171 -25.47 -1.66 0.77
CA ALA A 171 -25.39 -1.14 -0.59
C ALA A 171 -25.57 -2.20 -1.67
N GLN A 172 -25.77 -3.46 -1.28
CA GLN A 172 -25.92 -4.60 -2.19
C GLN A 172 -24.83 -4.67 -3.26
N VAL A 173 -23.58 -4.41 -2.86
CA VAL A 173 -22.43 -4.41 -3.79
C VAL A 173 -22.25 -5.82 -4.35
N PRO A 174 -22.35 -6.02 -5.68
CA PRO A 174 -22.24 -7.34 -6.27
C PRO A 174 -20.79 -7.86 -6.20
N PHE A 175 -20.65 -9.19 -6.01
CA PHE A 175 -19.36 -9.87 -6.05
C PHE A 175 -18.99 -10.24 -7.49
N GLU A 176 -18.56 -9.22 -8.27
CA GLU A 176 -18.27 -9.36 -9.69
C GLU A 176 -17.05 -8.56 -10.13
N THR A 177 -16.50 -8.88 -11.28
CA THR A 177 -15.49 -8.07 -11.95
C THR A 177 -16.21 -7.00 -12.78
N PRO A 178 -15.99 -5.71 -12.51
CA PRO A 178 -16.60 -4.63 -13.30
C PRO A 178 -16.05 -4.61 -14.74
N SER A 179 -16.74 -3.93 -15.64
CA SER A 179 -16.33 -3.78 -17.04
C SER A 179 -16.41 -2.33 -17.51
N GLY A 180 -15.80 -2.03 -18.66
CA GLY A 180 -15.86 -0.70 -19.29
C GLY A 180 -15.32 0.41 -18.39
N GLU A 181 -16.02 1.55 -18.33
CA GLU A 181 -15.63 2.71 -17.52
C GLU A 181 -15.62 2.42 -16.01
N GLU A 182 -16.50 1.53 -15.55
CA GLU A 182 -16.54 1.13 -14.15
C GLU A 182 -15.27 0.38 -13.76
N LEU A 183 -14.72 -0.47 -14.63
CA LEU A 183 -13.44 -1.15 -14.40
C LEU A 183 -12.34 -0.13 -14.14
N GLN A 184 -12.21 0.92 -14.97
CA GLN A 184 -11.19 1.95 -14.81
C GLN A 184 -11.30 2.68 -13.45
N ARG A 185 -12.52 3.04 -13.05
CA ARG A 185 -12.79 3.67 -11.75
C ARG A 185 -12.44 2.75 -10.58
N ARG A 186 -12.74 1.46 -10.72
CA ARG A 186 -12.46 0.44 -9.69
C ARG A 186 -10.97 0.11 -9.61
N VAL A 187 -10.27 0.03 -10.74
CA VAL A 187 -8.81 -0.10 -10.78
C VAL A 187 -8.16 1.08 -10.07
N ALA A 188 -8.55 2.32 -10.37
CA ALA A 188 -8.03 3.50 -9.67
C ALA A 188 -8.23 3.43 -8.16
N SER A 189 -9.39 2.91 -7.70
CA SER A 189 -9.66 2.70 -6.27
C SER A 189 -8.72 1.67 -5.65
N VAL A 190 -8.47 0.55 -6.32
CA VAL A 190 -7.52 -0.49 -5.88
C VAL A 190 -6.11 0.09 -5.78
N LEU A 191 -5.64 0.76 -6.82
CA LEU A 191 -4.30 1.34 -6.85
C LEU A 191 -4.09 2.38 -5.75
N THR A 192 -5.12 3.20 -5.46
CA THR A 192 -5.09 4.14 -4.34
C THR A 192 -4.86 3.42 -3.01
N VAL A 193 -5.57 2.31 -2.76
CA VAL A 193 -5.43 1.53 -1.53
C VAL A 193 -4.03 0.91 -1.42
N VAL A 194 -3.54 0.28 -2.49
CA VAL A 194 -2.20 -0.33 -2.53
C VAL A 194 -1.11 0.73 -2.27
N TYR A 195 -1.23 1.89 -2.92
CA TYR A 195 -0.30 3.00 -2.74
C TYR A 195 -0.30 3.55 -1.32
N LEU A 196 -1.47 3.66 -0.68
CA LEU A 196 -1.57 4.14 0.71
C LEU A 196 -0.98 3.13 1.71
N ILE A 197 -1.21 1.82 1.51
CA ILE A 197 -0.57 0.78 2.31
C ILE A 197 0.96 0.87 2.17
N PHE A 198 1.44 1.04 0.94
CA PHE A 198 2.87 1.20 0.68
C PHE A 198 3.44 2.44 1.37
N ASN A 199 2.81 3.60 1.21
CA ASN A 199 3.29 4.85 1.79
C ASN A 199 3.39 4.78 3.31
N GLU A 200 2.39 4.21 4.00
CA GLU A 200 2.43 4.02 5.44
C GLU A 200 3.52 3.03 5.86
N GLY A 201 3.79 2.02 5.04
CA GLY A 201 4.90 1.09 5.24
C GLY A 201 6.26 1.70 4.97
N TYR A 202 6.34 2.54 3.94
CA TYR A 202 7.58 3.15 3.46
C TYR A 202 8.05 4.34 4.33
N THR A 203 7.11 5.15 4.83
CA THR A 203 7.36 6.25 5.75
C THR A 203 6.20 6.34 6.74
N ALA A 204 6.46 5.93 7.99
CA ALA A 204 5.44 5.94 9.01
C ALA A 204 5.04 7.39 9.37
N THR A 205 3.74 7.70 9.32
CA THR A 205 3.22 9.05 9.58
C THR A 205 3.35 9.46 11.04
N SER A 206 3.54 8.48 11.96
CA SER A 206 3.66 8.72 13.40
C SER A 206 4.28 7.52 14.09
N GLY A 207 4.74 7.70 15.34
CA GLY A 207 5.34 6.65 16.17
C GLY A 207 6.85 6.72 16.24
N GLU A 208 7.45 5.66 16.79
CA GLU A 208 8.90 5.61 17.05
C GLU A 208 9.72 5.11 15.86
N GLU A 209 9.09 4.38 14.94
CA GLU A 209 9.76 3.81 13.78
C GLU A 209 9.64 4.70 12.55
N TRP A 210 10.72 4.74 11.76
CA TRP A 210 10.76 5.44 10.47
C TRP A 210 9.97 4.70 9.38
N MET A 211 9.95 3.37 9.42
CA MET A 211 9.36 2.50 8.42
C MET A 211 8.61 1.34 9.08
N ARG A 212 7.51 0.91 8.46
CA ARG A 212 6.77 -0.31 8.80
C ARG A 212 6.98 -1.34 7.71
N ALA A 213 8.12 -2.04 7.75
CA ALA A 213 8.56 -2.94 6.69
C ALA A 213 7.49 -3.97 6.27
N ALA A 214 6.77 -4.55 7.23
CA ALA A 214 5.72 -5.52 6.97
C ALA A 214 4.59 -4.97 6.07
N LEU A 215 4.17 -3.69 6.25
CA LEU A 215 3.18 -3.07 5.36
C LEU A 215 3.73 -2.82 3.96
N ALA A 216 4.99 -2.39 3.84
CA ALA A 216 5.62 -2.18 2.54
C ALA A 216 5.77 -3.50 1.77
N GLU A 217 6.11 -4.60 2.45
CA GLU A 217 6.19 -5.94 1.88
C GLU A 217 4.80 -6.45 1.43
N GLU A 218 3.76 -6.23 2.22
CA GLU A 218 2.39 -6.59 1.85
C GLU A 218 1.88 -5.76 0.65
N ALA A 219 2.18 -4.47 0.60
CA ALA A 219 1.85 -3.64 -0.57
C ALA A 219 2.56 -4.12 -1.84
N LEU A 220 3.83 -4.53 -1.73
CA LEU A 220 4.59 -5.09 -2.84
C LEU A 220 4.00 -6.44 -3.29
N ARG A 221 3.67 -7.33 -2.36
CA ARG A 221 3.02 -8.61 -2.66
C ARG A 221 1.66 -8.39 -3.34
N LEU A 222 0.87 -7.45 -2.83
CA LEU A 222 -0.44 -7.11 -3.39
C LEU A 222 -0.32 -6.50 -4.79
N SER A 223 0.63 -5.59 -5.02
CA SER A 223 0.84 -4.99 -6.36
C SER A 223 1.25 -6.04 -7.39
N ARG A 224 2.12 -6.99 -7.04
CA ARG A 224 2.47 -8.12 -7.91
C ARG A 224 1.28 -9.02 -8.21
N MET A 225 0.41 -9.26 -7.23
CA MET A 225 -0.84 -9.98 -7.43
C MET A 225 -1.76 -9.25 -8.42
N VAL A 226 -1.96 -7.95 -8.24
CA VAL A 226 -2.83 -7.13 -9.11
C VAL A 226 -2.32 -7.10 -10.55
N VAL A 227 -0.99 -7.01 -10.77
CA VAL A 227 -0.38 -7.12 -12.12
C VAL A 227 -0.70 -8.46 -12.77
N ARG A 228 -0.63 -9.57 -12.02
CA ARG A 228 -0.96 -10.89 -12.56
C ARG A 228 -2.43 -11.00 -12.97
N LEU A 229 -3.32 -10.37 -12.19
CA LEU A 229 -4.77 -10.40 -12.42
C LEU A 229 -5.24 -9.40 -13.50
N LEU A 230 -4.49 -8.32 -13.72
CA LEU A 230 -4.79 -7.24 -14.66
C LEU A 230 -3.56 -6.90 -15.53
N PRO A 231 -3.07 -7.85 -16.35
CA PRO A 231 -1.79 -7.71 -17.04
C PRO A 231 -1.77 -6.65 -18.16
N ASP A 232 -2.93 -6.20 -18.61
CA ASP A 232 -3.06 -5.23 -19.69
C ASP A 232 -3.36 -3.79 -19.21
N GLU A 233 -3.43 -3.59 -17.88
CA GLU A 233 -3.69 -2.29 -17.28
C GLU A 233 -2.38 -1.55 -16.98
N SER A 234 -2.09 -0.49 -17.73
CA SER A 234 -0.83 0.26 -17.66
C SER A 234 -0.51 0.82 -16.27
N GLU A 235 -1.50 1.40 -15.56
CA GLU A 235 -1.31 1.98 -14.23
C GLU A 235 -1.02 0.94 -13.15
N VAL A 236 -1.45 -0.30 -13.36
CA VAL A 236 -1.13 -1.41 -12.46
C VAL A 236 0.36 -1.74 -12.52
N HIS A 237 0.93 -1.82 -13.72
CA HIS A 237 2.38 -1.98 -13.93
C HIS A 237 3.15 -0.77 -13.44
N ALA A 238 2.64 0.44 -13.65
CA ALA A 238 3.26 1.68 -13.21
C ALA A 238 3.36 1.76 -11.67
N LEU A 239 2.31 1.38 -10.95
CA LEU A 239 2.34 1.34 -9.49
C LEU A 239 3.31 0.25 -8.98
N LEU A 240 3.33 -0.94 -9.61
CA LEU A 240 4.32 -1.96 -9.28
C LEU A 240 5.74 -1.42 -9.47
N ALA A 241 6.01 -0.75 -10.59
CA ALA A 241 7.30 -0.13 -10.87
C ALA A 241 7.71 0.85 -9.76
N LEU A 242 6.82 1.74 -9.38
CA LEU A 242 7.05 2.71 -8.31
C LEU A 242 7.39 2.03 -6.99
N ILE A 243 6.62 1.02 -6.59
CA ILE A 243 6.82 0.29 -5.34
C ILE A 243 8.15 -0.50 -5.36
N GLU A 244 8.45 -1.23 -6.45
CA GLU A 244 9.72 -1.97 -6.59
C GLU A 244 10.92 -1.02 -6.49
N LEU A 245 10.91 0.09 -7.24
CA LEU A 245 12.01 1.07 -7.26
C LEU A 245 12.19 1.73 -5.88
N GLN A 246 11.12 2.10 -5.20
CA GLN A 246 11.22 2.70 -3.87
C GLN A 246 11.67 1.69 -2.81
N ALA A 247 11.09 0.47 -2.81
CA ALA A 247 11.41 -0.56 -1.83
C ALA A 247 12.83 -1.12 -2.00
N SER A 248 13.42 -1.06 -3.19
CA SER A 248 14.80 -1.49 -3.46
C SER A 248 15.84 -0.81 -2.56
N ARG A 249 15.50 0.34 -1.98
CA ARG A 249 16.36 1.14 -1.11
C ARG A 249 16.13 0.90 0.39
N ASN A 250 15.21 0.02 0.77
CA ASN A 250 14.81 -0.14 2.17
C ASN A 250 15.99 -0.42 3.11
N ALA A 251 16.98 -1.21 2.69
CA ALA A 251 18.19 -1.48 3.47
C ALA A 251 19.05 -0.23 3.71
N ALA A 252 19.14 0.68 2.71
CA ALA A 252 19.96 1.89 2.78
C ALA A 252 19.24 3.06 3.51
N ARG A 253 17.95 2.94 3.79
CA ARG A 253 17.17 4.00 4.44
C ARG A 253 17.30 4.03 5.96
N ARG A 254 17.91 3.00 6.54
CA ARG A 254 18.17 2.89 7.99
C ARG A 254 19.67 2.89 8.24
N GLY A 255 20.12 3.78 9.11
CA GLY A 255 21.46 3.73 9.65
C GLY A 255 21.62 2.61 10.68
N VAL A 256 22.84 2.43 11.19
CA VAL A 256 23.22 1.34 12.10
C VAL A 256 22.41 1.35 13.40
N ASN A 257 22.00 2.54 13.87
CA ASN A 257 21.19 2.72 15.08
C ASN A 257 19.69 2.90 14.78
N GLY A 258 19.26 2.59 13.55
CA GLY A 258 17.86 2.73 13.14
C GLY A 258 17.45 4.15 12.75
N GLU A 259 18.38 5.10 12.69
CA GLU A 259 18.13 6.48 12.25
C GLU A 259 17.75 6.53 10.78
N ALA A 260 16.98 7.55 10.40
CA ALA A 260 16.59 7.80 9.02
C ALA A 260 17.79 8.30 8.20
N VAL A 261 18.04 7.69 7.03
CA VAL A 261 19.06 8.10 6.08
C VAL A 261 18.39 8.68 4.83
N LEU A 262 18.65 9.96 4.54
CA LEU A 262 18.10 10.64 3.37
C LEU A 262 18.72 10.13 2.09
N LEU A 263 17.98 10.22 0.98
CA LEU A 263 18.37 9.69 -0.33
C LEU A 263 19.80 10.09 -0.78
N PRO A 264 20.25 11.36 -0.64
CA PRO A 264 21.61 11.74 -1.02
C PRO A 264 22.70 11.04 -0.19
N ASP A 265 22.39 10.69 1.06
CA ASP A 265 23.34 10.13 2.02
C ASP A 265 23.29 8.58 2.07
N GLN A 266 22.43 7.96 1.24
CA GLN A 266 22.29 6.49 1.20
C GLN A 266 23.47 5.81 0.53
N ASP A 267 23.96 4.75 1.15
CA ASP A 267 24.89 3.82 0.51
C ASP A 267 24.17 3.02 -0.59
N ARG A 268 24.47 3.37 -1.85
CA ARG A 268 23.85 2.73 -3.03
C ARG A 268 24.31 1.29 -3.24
N SER A 269 25.36 0.83 -2.57
CA SER A 269 25.76 -0.58 -2.59
C SER A 269 24.76 -1.50 -1.87
N LEU A 270 23.97 -0.94 -0.95
CA LEU A 270 22.88 -1.63 -0.23
C LEU A 270 21.57 -1.70 -1.01
N TRP A 271 21.49 -1.07 -2.19
CA TRP A 271 20.28 -1.11 -3.01
C TRP A 271 20.13 -2.45 -3.71
N ASP A 272 18.94 -3.05 -3.64
CA ASP A 272 18.63 -4.32 -4.33
C ASP A 272 18.55 -4.12 -5.84
N ARG A 273 19.66 -4.49 -6.55
CA ARG A 273 19.79 -4.34 -7.99
C ARG A 273 18.78 -5.18 -8.77
N ALA A 274 18.45 -6.38 -8.29
CA ALA A 274 17.47 -7.22 -8.93
C ALA A 274 16.06 -6.61 -8.81
N GLN A 275 15.76 -5.99 -7.66
CA GLN A 275 14.50 -5.29 -7.44
C GLN A 275 14.39 -4.02 -8.30
N ILE A 276 15.48 -3.26 -8.44
CA ILE A 276 15.55 -2.11 -9.36
C ILE A 276 15.25 -2.57 -10.80
N GLN A 277 15.87 -3.66 -11.26
CA GLN A 277 15.63 -4.15 -12.63
C GLN A 277 14.16 -4.53 -12.83
N ARG A 278 13.55 -5.27 -11.89
CA ARG A 278 12.11 -5.58 -11.96
C ARG A 278 11.24 -4.33 -12.02
N GLY A 279 11.60 -3.29 -11.27
CA GLY A 279 10.89 -2.01 -11.30
C GLY A 279 11.01 -1.29 -12.65
N LEU A 280 12.20 -1.28 -13.25
CA LEU A 280 12.42 -0.69 -14.57
C LEU A 280 11.68 -1.47 -15.67
N ASP A 281 11.70 -2.81 -15.63
CA ASP A 281 10.95 -3.67 -16.57
C ASP A 281 9.43 -3.43 -16.47
N ALA A 282 8.92 -3.27 -15.24
CA ALA A 282 7.51 -2.95 -15.03
C ALA A 282 7.14 -1.54 -15.54
N LEU A 283 8.04 -0.55 -15.41
CA LEU A 283 7.86 0.79 -15.97
C LEU A 283 7.83 0.75 -17.50
N GLU A 284 8.76 0.03 -18.12
CA GLU A 284 8.78 -0.17 -19.56
C GLU A 284 7.48 -0.81 -20.06
N ARG A 285 7.00 -1.84 -19.35
CA ARG A 285 5.71 -2.46 -19.67
C ARG A 285 4.54 -1.49 -19.57
N ALA A 286 4.50 -0.65 -18.53
CA ALA A 286 3.49 0.40 -18.39
C ALA A 286 3.49 1.39 -19.57
N GLN A 287 4.68 1.76 -20.04
CA GLN A 287 4.86 2.65 -21.20
C GLN A 287 4.39 2.00 -22.51
N GLN A 288 4.74 0.72 -22.75
CA GLN A 288 4.28 -0.07 -23.89
C GLN A 288 2.76 -0.17 -23.95
N LEU A 289 2.10 -0.20 -22.79
CA LEU A 289 0.64 -0.17 -22.65
C LEU A 289 0.02 1.24 -22.75
N GLY A 290 0.80 2.24 -23.19
CA GLY A 290 0.31 3.62 -23.38
C GLY A 290 0.18 4.42 -22.09
N GLY A 291 0.78 3.98 -20.98
CA GLY A 291 0.69 4.62 -19.66
C GLY A 291 1.75 5.68 -19.36
N ALA A 292 2.66 6.01 -20.30
CA ALA A 292 3.84 6.85 -20.04
C ALA A 292 3.53 8.21 -19.37
N ALA A 293 2.40 8.83 -19.69
CA ALA A 293 1.98 10.12 -19.14
C ALA A 293 1.00 9.99 -17.97
N LYS A 294 0.77 8.80 -17.42
CA LYS A 294 -0.14 8.59 -16.29
C LYS A 294 0.57 8.81 -14.94
N PRO A 295 -0.17 9.13 -13.87
CA PRO A 295 0.42 9.57 -12.60
C PRO A 295 1.42 8.62 -11.96
N TYR A 296 1.13 7.31 -11.89
CA TYR A 296 2.07 6.36 -11.29
C TYR A 296 3.29 6.12 -12.18
N ALA A 297 3.13 6.11 -13.51
CA ALA A 297 4.25 5.97 -14.44
C ALA A 297 5.23 7.15 -14.35
N LEU A 298 4.73 8.38 -14.22
CA LEU A 298 5.57 9.56 -14.02
C LEU A 298 6.32 9.50 -12.69
N GLN A 299 5.67 9.09 -11.60
CA GLN A 299 6.33 8.91 -10.30
C GLN A 299 7.37 7.79 -10.35
N ALA A 300 7.09 6.68 -11.02
CA ALA A 300 8.03 5.59 -11.23
C ALA A 300 9.23 6.03 -12.09
N ALA A 301 8.99 6.83 -13.13
CA ALA A 301 10.07 7.40 -13.96
C ALA A 301 11.00 8.32 -13.15
N ILE A 302 10.42 9.17 -12.28
CA ILE A 302 11.20 10.01 -11.34
C ILE A 302 12.04 9.13 -10.41
N ALA A 303 11.47 8.08 -9.82
CA ALA A 303 12.23 7.13 -9.02
C ALA A 303 13.32 6.44 -9.84
N GLY A 304 13.03 6.09 -11.10
CA GLY A 304 13.98 5.51 -12.06
C GLY A 304 15.20 6.40 -12.34
N CYS A 305 15.04 7.73 -12.40
CA CYS A 305 16.17 8.66 -12.56
C CYS A 305 17.18 8.51 -11.41
N HIS A 306 16.70 8.37 -10.17
CA HIS A 306 17.59 8.12 -9.03
C HIS A 306 18.26 6.74 -9.08
N MET A 307 17.56 5.71 -9.61
CA MET A 307 18.09 4.34 -9.65
C MET A 307 19.12 4.14 -10.76
N ARG A 308 19.03 4.91 -11.86
CA ARG A 308 20.01 4.87 -12.96
C ARG A 308 21.32 5.56 -12.61
N ALA A 309 21.29 6.58 -11.75
CA ALA A 309 22.49 7.30 -11.33
C ALA A 309 23.39 6.41 -10.46
N GLY A 310 24.68 6.38 -10.76
CA GLY A 310 25.69 5.66 -9.98
C GLY A 310 26.01 6.34 -8.64
N ALA A 311 25.98 7.69 -8.64
CA ALA A 311 26.16 8.54 -7.47
C ALA A 311 25.03 9.59 -7.38
N ALA A 312 24.90 10.26 -6.22
CA ALA A 312 23.86 11.26 -6.02
C ALA A 312 24.01 12.47 -6.96
N GLU A 313 25.24 12.82 -7.27
CA GLU A 313 25.64 13.93 -8.14
C GLU A 313 25.32 13.66 -9.62
N GLU A 314 25.23 12.39 -10.02
CA GLU A 314 24.92 11.96 -11.39
C GLU A 314 23.41 11.90 -11.66
N THR A 315 22.57 12.26 -10.67
CA THR A 315 21.12 12.25 -10.84
C THR A 315 20.69 13.31 -11.86
N GLU A 316 19.93 12.89 -12.88
CA GLU A 316 19.41 13.73 -13.97
C GLU A 316 18.26 14.65 -13.48
N TRP A 317 18.62 15.63 -12.64
CA TRP A 317 17.64 16.53 -12.01
C TRP A 317 16.80 17.31 -13.02
N GLY A 318 17.33 17.64 -14.19
CA GLY A 318 16.58 18.29 -15.26
C GLY A 318 15.45 17.41 -15.83
N GLU A 319 15.69 16.10 -15.99
CA GLU A 319 14.68 15.12 -16.37
C GLU A 319 13.59 15.03 -15.28
N ILE A 320 14.00 14.98 -14.01
CA ILE A 320 13.08 14.94 -12.86
C ILE A 320 12.16 16.16 -12.84
N VAL A 321 12.69 17.37 -13.06
CA VAL A 321 11.88 18.61 -13.16
C VAL A 321 10.84 18.48 -14.27
N THR A 322 11.26 18.01 -15.46
CA THR A 322 10.36 17.82 -16.62
C THR A 322 9.23 16.84 -16.30
N LEU A 323 9.54 15.73 -15.63
CA LEU A 323 8.54 14.73 -15.22
C LEU A 323 7.55 15.31 -14.19
N TYR A 324 8.05 16.10 -13.22
CA TYR A 324 7.17 16.80 -12.27
C TYR A 324 6.31 17.86 -12.95
N ASP A 325 6.79 18.56 -13.96
CA ASP A 325 6.01 19.51 -14.75
C ASP A 325 4.81 18.85 -15.41
N VAL A 326 5.00 17.64 -15.97
CA VAL A 326 3.92 16.85 -16.56
C VAL A 326 2.96 16.38 -15.47
N LEU A 327 3.48 15.84 -14.36
CA LEU A 327 2.66 15.34 -13.25
C LEU A 327 1.81 16.46 -12.63
N LEU A 328 2.35 17.66 -12.46
CA LEU A 328 1.66 18.82 -11.88
C LEU A 328 0.52 19.33 -12.77
N ARG A 329 0.64 19.20 -14.11
CA ARG A 329 -0.48 19.52 -15.03
C ARG A 329 -1.66 18.56 -14.87
N ILE A 330 -1.39 17.31 -14.52
CA ILE A 330 -2.43 16.28 -14.31
C ILE A 330 -3.03 16.40 -12.91
N ASN A 331 -2.18 16.61 -11.92
CA ASN A 331 -2.55 16.66 -10.51
C ASN A 331 -1.92 17.89 -9.86
N GLN A 332 -2.71 18.94 -9.71
CA GLN A 332 -2.29 20.20 -9.06
C GLN A 332 -2.14 20.02 -7.53
N SER A 333 -1.39 19.01 -7.11
CA SER A 333 -1.12 18.72 -5.71
C SER A 333 -0.01 19.62 -5.17
N PRO A 334 -0.22 20.28 -4.02
CA PRO A 334 0.84 21.03 -3.34
C PRO A 334 2.05 20.16 -2.98
N ILE A 335 1.83 18.87 -2.71
CA ILE A 335 2.92 17.92 -2.42
C ILE A 335 3.76 17.67 -3.67
N VAL A 336 3.13 17.51 -4.83
CA VAL A 336 3.84 17.37 -6.11
C VAL A 336 4.62 18.65 -6.41
N ALA A 337 4.03 19.83 -6.17
CA ALA A 337 4.69 21.11 -6.37
C ALA A 337 5.91 21.27 -5.43
N LEU A 338 5.80 20.85 -4.17
CA LEU A 338 6.92 20.88 -3.22
C LEU A 338 8.06 19.96 -3.65
N ASN A 339 7.75 18.74 -4.09
CA ASN A 339 8.75 17.79 -4.58
C ASN A 339 9.44 18.32 -5.86
N ARG A 340 8.67 18.96 -6.76
CA ARG A 340 9.22 19.68 -7.91
C ARG A 340 10.19 20.76 -7.48
N ALA A 341 9.86 21.56 -6.45
CA ALA A 341 10.72 22.62 -5.95
C ALA A 341 12.07 22.10 -5.44
N VAL A 342 12.09 20.92 -4.81
CA VAL A 342 13.34 20.25 -4.44
C VAL A 342 14.17 19.94 -5.69
N ALA A 343 13.56 19.37 -6.73
CA ALA A 343 14.24 19.04 -7.98
C ALA A 343 14.77 20.31 -8.70
N VAL A 344 13.99 21.39 -8.72
CA VAL A 344 14.41 22.69 -9.24
C VAL A 344 15.62 23.23 -8.45
N GLY A 345 15.59 23.14 -7.12
CA GLY A 345 16.70 23.54 -6.26
C GLY A 345 18.00 22.76 -6.53
N MET A 346 17.89 21.50 -6.90
CA MET A 346 19.02 20.65 -7.28
C MET A 346 19.51 20.91 -8.71
N ALA A 347 18.60 21.17 -9.66
CA ALA A 347 18.93 21.41 -11.07
C ALA A 347 19.44 22.82 -11.34
N GLN A 348 18.84 23.85 -10.71
CA GLN A 348 19.02 25.25 -11.05
C GLN A 348 19.59 26.08 -9.91
N GLY A 349 19.81 25.45 -8.76
CA GLY A 349 20.36 26.10 -7.57
C GLY A 349 19.30 26.49 -6.53
N PRO A 350 19.77 26.74 -5.28
CA PRO A 350 18.87 26.87 -4.12
C PRO A 350 17.96 28.10 -4.18
N ALA A 351 18.32 29.17 -4.90
CA ALA A 351 17.47 30.36 -5.07
C ALA A 351 16.21 30.04 -5.90
N ALA A 352 16.39 29.38 -7.06
CA ALA A 352 15.28 28.94 -7.90
C ALA A 352 14.38 27.91 -7.15
N GLY A 353 15.00 27.01 -6.36
CA GLY A 353 14.27 26.09 -5.52
C GLY A 353 13.42 26.79 -4.47
N LEU A 354 13.91 27.86 -3.85
CA LEU A 354 13.18 28.63 -2.83
C LEU A 354 11.96 29.35 -3.44
N GLU A 355 12.10 29.94 -4.63
CA GLU A 355 10.98 30.53 -5.37
C GLU A 355 9.90 29.47 -5.68
N ALA A 356 10.31 28.28 -6.14
CA ALA A 356 9.40 27.20 -6.42
C ALA A 356 8.70 26.65 -5.14
N VAL A 357 9.35 26.69 -3.96
CA VAL A 357 8.71 26.37 -2.68
C VAL A 357 7.65 27.40 -2.32
N ASP A 358 7.91 28.68 -2.56
CA ASP A 358 6.96 29.76 -2.30
C ASP A 358 5.73 29.64 -3.21
N GLU A 359 5.91 29.27 -4.49
CA GLU A 359 4.81 28.95 -5.41
C GLU A 359 4.00 27.73 -4.93
N ALA A 360 4.67 26.68 -4.49
CA ALA A 360 4.02 25.48 -3.95
C ALA A 360 3.24 25.78 -2.66
N ALA A 361 3.76 26.65 -1.80
CA ALA A 361 3.11 27.08 -0.59
C ALA A 361 1.86 27.94 -0.90
N ALA A 362 1.93 28.81 -1.91
CA ALA A 362 0.78 29.58 -2.37
C ALA A 362 -0.34 28.67 -2.92
N LEU A 363 0.02 27.60 -3.65
CA LEU A 363 -0.94 26.59 -4.11
C LEU A 363 -1.58 25.83 -2.94
N ALA A 364 -0.85 25.56 -1.87
CA ALA A 364 -1.29 24.81 -0.70
C ALA A 364 -2.15 25.65 0.27
N GLY A 365 -2.03 26.98 0.25
CA GLY A 365 -2.72 27.87 1.20
C GLY A 365 -2.42 27.51 2.66
N ASP A 366 -3.45 27.46 3.51
CA ASP A 366 -3.31 27.17 4.94
C ASP A 366 -2.71 25.78 5.24
N PHE A 367 -2.86 24.81 4.35
CA PHE A 367 -2.29 23.48 4.50
C PHE A 367 -0.76 23.50 4.59
N ALA A 368 -0.08 24.33 3.76
CA ALA A 368 1.38 24.48 3.82
C ALA A 368 1.83 25.13 5.14
N LEU A 369 0.98 25.94 5.74
CA LEU A 369 1.32 26.71 6.93
C LEU A 369 1.12 25.92 8.23
N THR A 370 0.17 24.99 8.28
CA THR A 370 -0.29 24.36 9.53
C THR A 370 -0.29 22.84 9.50
N GLY A 371 -0.25 22.20 8.33
CA GLY A 371 -0.55 20.77 8.19
C GLY A 371 0.58 19.90 7.70
N TYR A 372 1.67 20.45 7.13
CA TYR A 372 2.69 19.61 6.49
C TYR A 372 4.12 20.10 6.74
N HIS A 373 4.80 19.47 7.68
CA HIS A 373 6.13 19.84 8.16
C HIS A 373 7.21 19.88 7.07
N LEU A 374 7.03 19.19 5.95
CA LEU A 374 8.02 19.17 4.86
C LEU A 374 8.14 20.53 4.14
N PHE A 375 7.11 21.38 4.13
CA PHE A 375 7.25 22.72 3.56
C PHE A 375 8.35 23.53 4.28
N PRO A 376 8.25 23.77 5.60
CA PRO A 376 9.32 24.47 6.31
C PRO A 376 10.63 23.69 6.34
N SER A 377 10.63 22.36 6.30
CA SER A 377 11.84 21.56 6.25
C SER A 377 12.63 21.79 4.96
N VAL A 378 11.98 21.72 3.78
CA VAL A 378 12.60 21.96 2.48
C VAL A 378 13.05 23.42 2.36
N ARG A 379 12.24 24.37 2.80
CA ARG A 379 12.58 25.79 2.82
C ARG A 379 13.83 26.04 3.66
N GLY A 380 13.92 25.46 4.86
CA GLY A 380 15.09 25.55 5.74
C GLY A 380 16.36 24.98 5.11
N ASP A 381 16.27 23.87 4.38
CA ASP A 381 17.41 23.28 3.67
C ASP A 381 17.94 24.19 2.54
N LEU A 382 17.05 24.78 1.75
CA LEU A 382 17.41 25.74 0.68
C LEU A 382 18.04 27.01 1.26
N LEU A 383 17.48 27.55 2.34
CA LEU A 383 18.02 28.71 3.04
C LEU A 383 19.43 28.43 3.63
N LEU A 384 19.65 27.24 4.17
CA LEU A 384 20.97 26.80 4.63
C LEU A 384 22.00 26.81 3.48
N LYS A 385 21.64 26.24 2.33
CA LYS A 385 22.49 26.25 1.12
C LYS A 385 22.79 27.67 0.62
N MET A 386 21.88 28.63 0.84
CA MET A 386 22.04 30.04 0.54
C MET A 386 22.81 30.81 1.65
N ARG A 387 23.26 30.13 2.71
CA ARG A 387 23.91 30.72 3.90
C ARG A 387 23.01 31.74 4.66
N ARG A 388 21.69 31.63 4.54
CA ARG A 388 20.69 32.44 5.28
C ARG A 388 20.35 31.75 6.61
N PHE A 389 21.36 31.63 7.49
CA PHE A 389 21.32 30.75 8.67
C PHE A 389 20.21 31.08 9.67
N ALA A 390 19.95 32.38 9.91
CA ALA A 390 18.90 32.79 10.86
C ALA A 390 17.50 32.34 10.40
N GLU A 391 17.21 32.49 9.12
CA GLU A 391 15.94 32.07 8.53
C GLU A 391 15.85 30.55 8.43
N ALA A 392 16.93 29.88 8.04
CA ALA A 392 16.99 28.43 8.00
C ALA A 392 16.65 27.80 9.37
N ARG A 393 17.19 28.38 10.46
CA ARG A 393 16.92 27.95 11.83
C ARG A 393 15.43 28.05 12.17
N LEU A 394 14.81 29.18 11.86
CA LEU A 394 13.38 29.39 12.14
C LEU A 394 12.50 28.36 11.41
N GLU A 395 12.79 28.09 10.15
CA GLU A 395 12.01 27.12 9.37
C GLU A 395 12.19 25.69 9.86
N VAL A 396 13.42 25.28 10.23
CA VAL A 396 13.64 23.94 10.80
C VAL A 396 12.98 23.78 12.17
N GLN A 397 13.02 24.79 13.04
CA GLN A 397 12.31 24.79 14.32
C GLN A 397 10.79 24.67 14.13
N ARG A 398 10.25 25.37 13.12
CA ARG A 398 8.85 25.26 12.73
C ARG A 398 8.52 23.84 12.26
N ALA A 399 9.34 23.24 11.39
CA ALA A 399 9.15 21.85 10.95
C ALA A 399 9.12 20.88 12.14
N MET A 400 10.03 21.04 13.10
CA MET A 400 10.08 20.21 14.31
C MET A 400 8.79 20.28 15.13
N SER A 401 8.17 21.45 15.22
CA SER A 401 6.91 21.60 15.96
C SER A 401 5.69 20.97 15.28
N MET A 402 5.80 20.60 13.99
CA MET A 402 4.71 20.07 13.18
C MET A 402 4.74 18.55 13.01
N THR A 403 5.89 17.89 13.20
CA THR A 403 5.98 16.44 13.09
C THR A 403 5.77 15.72 14.42
N MET A 404 5.03 14.60 14.37
CA MET A 404 4.82 13.71 15.53
C MET A 404 5.68 12.42 15.43
N ASN A 405 6.50 12.26 14.39
CA ASN A 405 7.38 11.12 14.25
C ASN A 405 8.72 11.41 14.94
N ALA A 406 9.11 10.56 15.92
CA ALA A 406 10.31 10.75 16.71
C ALA A 406 11.60 10.77 15.87
N ARG A 407 11.67 9.94 14.81
CA ARG A 407 12.85 9.88 13.93
C ARG A 407 12.97 11.10 13.01
N GLU A 408 11.85 11.67 12.61
CA GLU A 408 11.85 12.94 11.88
C GLU A 408 12.29 14.09 12.79
N GLN A 409 11.85 14.11 14.04
CA GLN A 409 12.34 15.10 15.03
C GLN A 409 13.83 14.99 15.23
N GLU A 410 14.40 13.78 15.38
CA GLU A 410 15.84 13.57 15.48
C GLU A 410 16.59 14.07 14.23
N LEU A 411 16.07 13.81 13.03
CA LEU A 411 16.64 14.27 11.78
C LEU A 411 16.68 15.81 11.71
N LEU A 412 15.57 16.45 12.06
CA LEU A 412 15.46 17.92 12.07
C LEU A 412 16.34 18.55 13.16
N ALA A 413 16.51 17.90 14.32
CA ALA A 413 17.43 18.34 15.37
C ALA A 413 18.88 18.32 14.86
N LYS A 414 19.32 17.25 14.21
CA LYS A 414 20.64 17.18 13.55
C LYS A 414 20.82 18.30 12.50
N ARG A 415 19.77 18.59 11.73
CA ARG A 415 19.82 19.70 10.76
C ARG A 415 19.96 21.05 11.44
N LEU A 416 19.32 21.25 12.57
CA LEU A 416 19.46 22.48 13.37
C LEU A 416 20.91 22.65 13.86
N GLU A 417 21.52 21.60 14.40
CA GLU A 417 22.94 21.61 14.80
C GLU A 417 23.88 21.94 13.62
N GLN A 418 23.61 21.42 12.44
CA GLN A 418 24.38 21.74 11.22
C GLN A 418 24.28 23.23 10.86
N ILE A 419 23.07 23.83 10.97
CA ILE A 419 22.86 25.26 10.72
C ILE A 419 23.65 26.10 11.73
N GLU A 420 23.60 25.79 13.00
CA GLU A 420 24.30 26.52 14.06
C GLU A 420 25.82 26.44 13.87
N LYS A 421 26.35 25.24 13.56
CA LYS A 421 27.77 25.06 13.28
C LYS A 421 28.22 25.86 12.04
N ALA A 422 27.42 25.84 10.99
CA ALA A 422 27.72 26.60 9.76
C ALA A 422 27.70 28.12 9.99
N ALA A 423 26.76 28.61 10.80
CA ALA A 423 26.68 30.02 11.17
C ALA A 423 27.93 30.48 11.97
N LEU A 424 28.35 29.70 12.96
CA LEU A 424 29.56 29.97 13.76
C LEU A 424 30.84 29.98 12.93
N LEU A 425 30.96 29.09 11.94
CA LEU A 425 32.12 29.08 11.02
C LEU A 425 32.13 30.32 10.14
N ALA A 426 30.95 30.70 9.60
CA ALA A 426 30.85 31.91 8.76
C ALA A 426 31.09 33.21 9.52
N GLU A 427 30.86 33.27 10.83
CA GLU A 427 31.24 34.42 11.68
C GLU A 427 32.74 34.47 11.89
N LYS A 428 33.43 33.36 12.09
CA LYS A 428 34.88 33.27 12.25
C LYS A 428 35.64 33.66 10.98
N ASP A 429 35.09 33.37 9.81
CA ASP A 429 35.70 33.71 8.51
C ASP A 429 35.57 35.22 8.16
N ARG A 430 34.73 35.96 8.90
CA ARG A 430 34.48 37.41 8.71
C ARG A 430 35.26 38.30 9.68
N GLY A 431 35.79 37.71 10.76
CA GLY A 431 36.59 38.41 11.78
C GLY A 431 38.05 38.18 11.60
#